data_86fb3672c185fd34881ad37bef984a22
#
_entry.id   86fb3672c185fd34881ad37bef984a22
#
_cell.length_a   1.000
_cell.length_b   1.000
_cell.length_c   1.000
_cell.angle_alpha   90.00
_cell.angle_beta   90.00
_cell.angle_gamma   90.00
#
_symmetry.space_group_name_H-M   'P 1'
#
loop_
_entity.id
_entity.type
_entity.pdbx_description
1 polymer ?
#
loop_
_entity_poly.entity_id
_entity_poly.type
_entity_poly.pdbx_seq_one_letter_code
_entity_poly.pdbx_strand_id
1 'polypeptide(L)'
;MSLEGKTKVYAFVGPSGTGKSYRAQLVANENNIHYIIDDGLLIHDNDVIAGSSAKKAPTKIETVKKAIFIEKEDRKNMREALRGVKPDAILILGTSDGMVEKITENLGLSKPEKTIYINEVATETEMETARRIRTTEGKHVIPVPTFEIKRDFAGYILDPLQIFKYRRNEEPYISEKSIIRPTFSYLGKFTISDTVFRQITEYVAKKTEGIHRVSRVRVENSVGATNLYVEVYVIFGYNIVNVLRDF
;
A
#
# COMPACT_ATOMS: atom_id res chain seq x y z
N MET A 1 3.47 -6.47 -30.15
CA MET A 1 2.17 -7.03 -29.72
C MET A 1 1.54 -6.02 -28.79
N SER A 2 0.32 -5.56 -29.08
CA SER A 2 -0.44 -4.67 -28.20
C SER A 2 -0.88 -5.44 -26.94
N LEU A 3 -0.99 -4.73 -25.82
CA LEU A 3 -1.58 -5.26 -24.58
C LEU A 3 -3.11 -5.27 -24.66
N GLU A 4 -3.66 -4.73 -25.76
CA GLU A 4 -5.09 -4.68 -26.05
C GLU A 4 -5.70 -6.08 -26.03
N GLY A 5 -6.73 -6.25 -25.23
CA GLY A 5 -7.60 -7.42 -25.24
C GLY A 5 -7.28 -8.52 -24.23
N LYS A 6 -6.19 -8.42 -23.43
CA LYS A 6 -5.89 -9.44 -22.39
C LYS A 6 -6.00 -8.95 -20.96
N THR A 7 -5.75 -7.66 -20.69
CA THR A 7 -5.78 -7.09 -19.35
C THR A 7 -7.09 -6.35 -19.13
N LYS A 8 -7.85 -6.73 -18.13
CA LYS A 8 -9.04 -5.99 -17.69
C LYS A 8 -8.63 -4.72 -17.00
N VAL A 9 -9.20 -3.60 -17.39
CA VAL A 9 -8.91 -2.30 -16.79
C VAL A 9 -10.06 -1.86 -15.92
N TYR A 10 -9.73 -1.47 -14.69
CA TYR A 10 -10.64 -0.84 -13.75
C TYR A 10 -10.14 0.57 -13.48
N ALA A 11 -11.05 1.52 -13.34
CA ALA A 11 -10.73 2.90 -13.00
C ALA A 11 -11.17 3.21 -11.57
N PHE A 12 -10.32 3.93 -10.83
CA PHE A 12 -10.69 4.51 -9.54
C PHE A 12 -10.54 6.02 -9.61
N VAL A 13 -11.67 6.71 -9.66
CA VAL A 13 -11.74 8.12 -10.03
C VAL A 13 -12.24 8.99 -8.88
N GLY A 14 -11.66 10.17 -8.76
CA GLY A 14 -12.11 11.19 -7.81
C GLY A 14 -11.16 12.38 -7.73
N PRO A 15 -11.59 13.53 -7.21
CA PRO A 15 -10.76 14.72 -7.13
C PRO A 15 -9.44 14.51 -6.39
N SER A 16 -8.47 15.38 -6.65
CA SER A 16 -7.18 15.31 -5.96
C SER A 16 -7.33 15.52 -4.46
N GLY A 17 -6.58 14.76 -3.66
CA GLY A 17 -6.59 14.90 -2.19
C GLY A 17 -7.74 14.22 -1.46
N THR A 18 -8.60 13.46 -2.13
CA THR A 18 -9.75 12.78 -1.51
C THR A 18 -9.46 11.43 -0.88
N GLY A 19 -8.18 11.01 -0.85
CA GLY A 19 -7.78 9.75 -0.23
C GLY A 19 -7.82 8.53 -1.15
N LYS A 20 -7.87 8.71 -2.50
CA LYS A 20 -7.83 7.57 -3.45
C LYS A 20 -6.66 6.63 -3.22
N SER A 21 -5.43 7.15 -3.20
CA SER A 21 -4.23 6.31 -2.99
C SER A 21 -4.26 5.56 -1.66
N TYR A 22 -4.90 6.13 -0.64
CA TYR A 22 -5.11 5.48 0.65
C TYR A 22 -6.06 4.28 0.57
N ARG A 23 -7.08 4.36 -0.28
CA ARG A 23 -8.11 3.31 -0.46
C ARG A 23 -7.84 2.37 -1.63
N ALA A 24 -6.81 2.67 -2.42
CA ALA A 24 -6.52 1.93 -3.65
C ALA A 24 -6.36 0.42 -3.41
N GLN A 25 -5.66 0.02 -2.34
CA GLN A 25 -5.48 -1.38 -1.99
C GLN A 25 -6.80 -2.06 -1.59
N LEU A 26 -7.65 -1.37 -0.84
CA LEU A 26 -8.96 -1.89 -0.47
C LEU A 26 -9.81 -2.16 -1.72
N VAL A 27 -9.92 -1.15 -2.61
CA VAL A 27 -10.67 -1.25 -3.86
C VAL A 27 -10.10 -2.35 -4.76
N ALA A 28 -8.78 -2.47 -4.85
CA ALA A 28 -8.11 -3.51 -5.61
C ALA A 28 -8.45 -4.90 -5.07
N ASN A 29 -8.32 -5.11 -3.76
CA ASN A 29 -8.61 -6.39 -3.10
C ASN A 29 -10.08 -6.81 -3.26
N GLU A 30 -11.03 -5.88 -3.10
CA GLU A 30 -12.46 -6.15 -3.29
C GLU A 30 -12.82 -6.58 -4.71
N ASN A 31 -12.00 -6.22 -5.70
CA ASN A 31 -12.18 -6.59 -7.10
C ASN A 31 -11.18 -7.66 -7.59
N ASN A 32 -10.41 -8.30 -6.69
CA ASN A 32 -9.36 -9.28 -6.99
C ASN A 32 -8.31 -8.75 -7.99
N ILE A 33 -7.87 -7.52 -7.79
CA ILE A 33 -6.88 -6.85 -8.63
C ILE A 33 -5.58 -6.72 -7.83
N HIS A 34 -4.47 -7.20 -8.40
CA HIS A 34 -3.15 -7.17 -7.77
C HIS A 34 -2.26 -6.03 -8.28
N TYR A 35 -2.62 -5.40 -9.40
CA TYR A 35 -1.83 -4.36 -10.04
C TYR A 35 -2.54 -3.01 -9.98
N ILE A 36 -1.81 -1.99 -9.55
CA ILE A 36 -2.32 -0.62 -9.44
C ILE A 36 -1.40 0.32 -10.21
N ILE A 37 -1.98 1.23 -11.00
CA ILE A 37 -1.27 2.40 -11.53
C ILE A 37 -1.73 3.64 -10.75
N ASP A 38 -0.80 4.30 -10.06
CA ASP A 38 -1.04 5.55 -9.33
C ASP A 38 0.13 6.51 -9.50
N ASP A 39 -0.15 7.74 -9.92
CA ASP A 39 0.81 8.85 -10.05
C ASP A 39 2.14 8.45 -10.75
N GLY A 40 2.07 7.69 -11.84
CA GLY A 40 3.23 7.26 -12.64
C GLY A 40 3.94 6.01 -12.13
N LEU A 41 3.42 5.37 -11.10
CA LEU A 41 3.95 4.14 -10.51
C LEU A 41 3.11 2.94 -10.93
N LEU A 42 3.75 1.79 -11.17
CA LEU A 42 3.12 0.48 -11.23
C LEU A 42 3.42 -0.27 -9.95
N ILE A 43 2.37 -0.64 -9.26
CA ILE A 43 2.40 -1.29 -7.95
C ILE A 43 1.79 -2.68 -8.11
N HIS A 44 2.44 -3.70 -7.58
CA HIS A 44 1.95 -5.06 -7.49
C HIS A 44 1.82 -5.42 -6.01
N ASP A 45 0.60 -5.68 -5.57
CA ASP A 45 0.23 -5.86 -4.17
C ASP A 45 0.78 -4.70 -3.30
N ASN A 46 1.97 -4.85 -2.77
CA ASN A 46 2.60 -3.87 -1.89
C ASN A 46 3.92 -3.30 -2.42
N ASP A 47 4.40 -3.77 -3.57
CA ASP A 47 5.70 -3.41 -4.15
C ASP A 47 5.57 -2.47 -5.33
N VAL A 48 6.42 -1.43 -5.39
CA VAL A 48 6.61 -0.64 -6.61
C VAL A 48 7.52 -1.40 -7.56
N ILE A 49 6.96 -1.91 -8.65
CA ILE A 49 7.69 -2.72 -9.62
C ILE A 49 8.20 -1.92 -10.82
N ALA A 50 7.59 -0.77 -11.13
CA ALA A 50 8.04 0.10 -12.21
C ALA A 50 7.56 1.54 -12.06
N GLY A 51 8.16 2.44 -12.83
CA GLY A 51 7.81 3.85 -12.89
C GLY A 51 8.55 4.71 -11.89
N SER A 52 8.23 5.99 -11.91
CA SER A 52 8.74 6.97 -10.95
C SER A 52 7.61 7.93 -10.59
N SER A 53 7.52 8.27 -9.30
CA SER A 53 6.43 9.11 -8.81
C SER A 53 6.36 10.45 -9.55
N ALA A 54 5.19 10.77 -10.08
CA ALA A 54 4.90 12.05 -10.70
C ALA A 54 5.06 13.24 -9.73
N LYS A 55 4.90 12.98 -8.43
CA LYS A 55 5.06 14.00 -7.36
C LYS A 55 6.51 14.51 -7.22
N LYS A 56 7.48 13.83 -7.83
CA LYS A 56 8.87 14.31 -7.90
C LYS A 56 9.09 15.42 -8.94
N ALA A 57 8.11 15.63 -9.83
CA ALA A 57 8.23 16.65 -10.87
C ALA A 57 8.20 18.05 -10.25
N PRO A 58 9.04 18.97 -10.73
CA PRO A 58 9.20 20.31 -10.13
C PRO A 58 7.99 21.22 -10.35
N THR A 59 7.13 20.91 -11.32
CA THR A 59 5.94 21.70 -11.63
C THR A 59 4.68 20.85 -11.70
N LYS A 60 3.50 21.47 -11.45
CA LYS A 60 2.20 20.79 -11.59
C LYS A 60 1.99 20.24 -13.01
N ILE A 61 2.45 20.95 -14.03
CA ILE A 61 2.32 20.52 -15.42
C ILE A 61 3.14 19.26 -15.68
N GLU A 62 4.37 19.23 -15.22
CA GLU A 62 5.23 18.04 -15.33
C GLU A 62 4.70 16.87 -14.51
N THR A 63 4.15 17.14 -13.32
CA THR A 63 3.45 16.12 -12.52
C THR A 63 2.35 15.45 -13.33
N VAL A 64 1.48 16.24 -13.98
CA VAL A 64 0.40 15.69 -14.80
C VAL A 64 0.94 14.94 -16.00
N LYS A 65 1.90 15.50 -16.74
CA LYS A 65 2.52 14.84 -17.90
C LYS A 65 3.09 13.48 -17.55
N LYS A 66 3.77 13.40 -16.41
CA LYS A 66 4.37 12.16 -15.91
C LYS A 66 3.31 11.15 -15.47
N ALA A 67 2.29 11.61 -14.73
CA ALA A 67 1.20 10.76 -14.26
C ALA A 67 0.41 10.08 -15.39
N ILE A 68 0.29 10.75 -16.55
CA ILE A 68 -0.40 10.22 -17.74
C ILE A 68 0.56 9.67 -18.81
N PHE A 69 1.86 9.51 -18.50
CA PHE A 69 2.87 8.90 -19.39
C PHE A 69 3.00 9.58 -20.76
N ILE A 70 3.01 10.93 -20.78
CA ILE A 70 3.25 11.68 -22.03
C ILE A 70 4.68 11.49 -22.52
N GLU A 71 5.65 11.48 -21.61
CA GLU A 71 7.06 11.33 -21.94
C GLU A 71 7.33 9.96 -22.55
N LYS A 72 8.07 9.94 -23.66
CA LYS A 72 8.33 8.71 -24.43
C LYS A 72 9.03 7.64 -23.61
N GLU A 73 9.96 8.05 -22.76
CA GLU A 73 10.75 7.13 -21.94
C GLU A 73 9.92 6.50 -20.81
N ASP A 74 9.19 7.32 -20.04
CA ASP A 74 8.29 6.83 -18.97
C ASP A 74 7.25 5.87 -19.55
N ARG A 75 6.68 6.22 -20.70
CA ARG A 75 5.71 5.37 -21.41
C ARG A 75 6.32 4.05 -21.89
N LYS A 76 7.54 4.09 -22.44
CA LYS A 76 8.24 2.88 -22.89
C LYS A 76 8.51 1.96 -21.71
N ASN A 77 9.12 2.48 -20.65
CA ASN A 77 9.45 1.72 -19.44
C ASN A 77 8.21 1.08 -18.81
N MET A 78 7.11 1.84 -18.72
CA MET A 78 5.85 1.32 -18.17
C MET A 78 5.24 0.22 -19.05
N ARG A 79 5.24 0.40 -20.38
CA ARG A 79 4.77 -0.62 -21.32
C ARG A 79 5.61 -1.90 -21.29
N GLU A 80 6.92 -1.77 -21.11
CA GLU A 80 7.82 -2.93 -20.97
C GLU A 80 7.54 -3.68 -19.66
N ALA A 81 7.36 -2.96 -18.55
CA ALA A 81 6.98 -3.57 -17.29
C ALA A 81 5.64 -4.32 -17.37
N LEU A 82 4.62 -3.69 -17.94
CA LEU A 82 3.31 -4.33 -18.15
C LEU A 82 3.37 -5.57 -19.03
N ARG A 83 4.22 -5.56 -20.07
CA ARG A 83 4.45 -6.75 -20.93
C ARG A 83 5.17 -7.87 -20.18
N GLY A 84 6.05 -7.51 -19.25
CA GLY A 84 6.77 -8.47 -18.42
C GLY A 84 5.85 -9.19 -17.43
N VAL A 85 5.01 -8.44 -16.73
CA VAL A 85 4.14 -8.98 -15.67
C VAL A 85 2.81 -9.54 -16.20
N LYS A 86 2.31 -9.04 -17.35
CA LYS A 86 1.07 -9.50 -18.02
C LYS A 86 -0.12 -9.60 -17.05
N PRO A 87 -0.53 -8.49 -16.42
CA PRO A 87 -1.58 -8.54 -15.42
C PRO A 87 -2.92 -8.97 -16.05
N ASP A 88 -3.67 -9.83 -15.37
CA ASP A 88 -5.04 -10.19 -15.77
C ASP A 88 -5.99 -9.01 -15.58
N ALA A 89 -5.79 -8.25 -14.50
CA ALA A 89 -6.54 -7.04 -14.19
C ALA A 89 -5.64 -5.95 -13.60
N ILE A 90 -5.98 -4.68 -13.86
CA ILE A 90 -5.25 -3.52 -13.35
C ILE A 90 -6.21 -2.42 -12.92
N LEU A 91 -5.93 -1.81 -11.76
CA LEU A 91 -6.64 -0.64 -11.25
C LEU A 91 -5.86 0.62 -11.60
N ILE A 92 -6.48 1.55 -12.31
CA ILE A 92 -5.87 2.84 -12.67
C ILE A 92 -6.52 3.95 -11.86
N LEU A 93 -5.72 4.69 -11.09
CA LEU A 93 -6.17 5.85 -10.35
C LEU A 93 -6.12 7.09 -11.22
N GLY A 94 -7.20 7.87 -11.19
CA GLY A 94 -7.29 9.14 -11.93
C GLY A 94 -8.04 10.21 -11.15
N THR A 95 -7.76 11.48 -11.51
CA THR A 95 -8.54 12.60 -10.96
C THR A 95 -9.84 12.84 -11.73
N SER A 96 -9.96 12.27 -12.92
CA SER A 96 -11.13 12.30 -13.80
C SER A 96 -11.10 11.12 -14.76
N ASP A 97 -12.25 10.79 -15.37
CA ASP A 97 -12.36 9.76 -16.41
C ASP A 97 -11.41 10.04 -17.58
N GLY A 98 -11.36 11.30 -18.05
CA GLY A 98 -10.47 11.70 -19.13
C GLY A 98 -8.97 11.54 -18.79
N MET A 99 -8.58 11.58 -17.52
CA MET A 99 -7.21 11.25 -17.12
C MET A 99 -6.94 9.75 -17.29
N VAL A 100 -7.87 8.91 -16.85
CA VAL A 100 -7.75 7.44 -16.99
C VAL A 100 -7.73 7.04 -18.46
N GLU A 101 -8.59 7.62 -19.30
CA GLU A 101 -8.59 7.39 -20.73
C GLU A 101 -7.24 7.71 -21.37
N LYS A 102 -6.63 8.86 -21.04
CA LYS A 102 -5.29 9.20 -21.52
C LYS A 102 -4.21 8.23 -21.06
N ILE A 103 -4.30 7.73 -19.82
CA ILE A 103 -3.37 6.71 -19.32
C ILE A 103 -3.52 5.43 -20.13
N THR A 104 -4.74 4.96 -20.33
CA THR A 104 -5.00 3.71 -21.12
C THR A 104 -4.51 3.85 -22.55
N GLU A 105 -4.82 4.95 -23.24
CA GLU A 105 -4.34 5.25 -24.58
C GLU A 105 -2.81 5.27 -24.67
N ASN A 106 -2.17 6.02 -23.75
CA ASN A 106 -0.71 6.13 -23.72
C ASN A 106 -0.01 4.81 -23.42
N LEU A 107 -0.63 3.93 -22.64
CA LEU A 107 -0.05 2.64 -22.29
C LEU A 107 -0.45 1.51 -23.29
N GLY A 108 -1.44 1.74 -24.16
CA GLY A 108 -1.97 0.73 -25.07
C GLY A 108 -2.76 -0.34 -24.32
N LEU A 109 -3.55 0.08 -23.35
CA LEU A 109 -4.48 -0.71 -22.58
C LEU A 109 -5.91 -0.52 -23.12
N SER A 110 -6.81 -1.45 -22.81
CA SER A 110 -8.24 -1.33 -23.12
C SER A 110 -8.87 -0.17 -22.32
N LYS A 111 -10.03 0.31 -22.76
CA LYS A 111 -10.85 1.21 -21.96
C LYS A 111 -11.28 0.52 -20.66
N PRO A 112 -11.52 1.28 -19.58
CA PRO A 112 -12.01 0.70 -18.34
C PRO A 112 -13.31 -0.08 -18.54
N GLU A 113 -13.35 -1.32 -18.05
CA GLU A 113 -14.57 -2.13 -17.98
C GLU A 113 -15.51 -1.65 -16.87
N LYS A 114 -14.92 -1.11 -15.78
CA LYS A 114 -15.64 -0.60 -14.63
C LYS A 114 -14.93 0.64 -14.09
N THR A 115 -15.69 1.67 -13.78
CA THR A 115 -15.24 2.85 -13.05
C THR A 115 -15.87 2.84 -11.67
N ILE A 116 -15.03 3.02 -10.65
CA ILE A 116 -15.40 3.15 -9.24
C ILE A 116 -15.09 4.59 -8.85
N TYR A 117 -16.03 5.29 -8.27
CA TYR A 117 -15.81 6.67 -7.84
C TYR A 117 -15.53 6.72 -6.34
N ILE A 118 -14.69 7.68 -5.93
CA ILE A 118 -14.26 7.81 -4.53
C ILE A 118 -15.45 7.99 -3.55
N ASN A 119 -16.52 8.62 -3.99
CA ASN A 119 -17.74 8.80 -3.20
C ASN A 119 -18.54 7.50 -2.98
N GLU A 120 -18.26 6.44 -3.72
CA GLU A 120 -18.84 5.11 -3.49
C GLU A 120 -18.15 4.36 -2.33
N VAL A 121 -16.89 4.71 -2.03
CA VAL A 121 -16.03 4.01 -1.06
C VAL A 121 -15.56 4.88 0.10
N ALA A 122 -15.89 6.17 0.10
CA ALA A 122 -15.50 7.13 1.13
C ALA A 122 -16.64 8.09 1.44
N THR A 123 -16.85 8.38 2.70
CA THR A 123 -17.79 9.41 3.14
C THR A 123 -17.22 10.81 2.87
N GLU A 124 -18.10 11.80 2.82
CA GLU A 124 -17.72 13.21 2.60
C GLU A 124 -16.74 13.70 3.68
N THR A 125 -17.02 13.36 4.94
CA THR A 125 -16.17 13.72 6.09
C THR A 125 -14.75 13.12 6.00
N GLU A 126 -14.61 11.91 5.47
CA GLU A 126 -13.32 11.28 5.25
C GLU A 126 -12.55 11.95 4.11
N MET A 127 -13.25 12.30 3.02
CA MET A 127 -12.65 13.02 1.90
C MET A 127 -12.18 14.43 2.30
N GLU A 128 -12.97 15.15 3.12
CA GLU A 128 -12.58 16.44 3.67
C GLU A 128 -11.39 16.34 4.60
N THR A 129 -11.36 15.32 5.45
CA THR A 129 -10.21 15.06 6.33
C THR A 129 -8.95 14.80 5.52
N ALA A 130 -9.04 14.00 4.45
CA ALA A 130 -7.92 13.74 3.56
C ALA A 130 -7.43 15.01 2.86
N ARG A 131 -8.34 15.86 2.39
CA ARG A 131 -7.99 17.18 1.80
C ARG A 131 -7.31 18.09 2.80
N ARG A 132 -7.81 18.17 4.02
CA ARG A 132 -7.23 18.98 5.07
C ARG A 132 -5.81 18.53 5.40
N ILE A 133 -5.58 17.24 5.63
CA ILE A 133 -4.25 16.70 5.89
C ILE A 133 -3.28 17.04 4.75
N ARG A 134 -3.73 16.91 3.50
CA ARG A 134 -2.90 17.25 2.35
C ARG A 134 -2.55 18.73 2.28
N THR A 135 -3.52 19.61 2.49
CA THR A 135 -3.30 21.07 2.40
C THR A 135 -2.53 21.62 3.59
N THR A 136 -2.79 21.11 4.81
CA THR A 136 -2.17 21.63 6.04
C THR A 136 -0.79 21.03 6.28
N GLU A 137 -0.59 19.74 5.96
CA GLU A 137 0.63 19.02 6.28
C GLU A 137 1.48 18.72 5.04
N GLY A 138 0.99 19.00 3.84
CA GLY A 138 1.67 18.71 2.58
C GLY A 138 1.95 17.22 2.36
N LYS A 139 1.15 16.33 2.97
CA LYS A 139 1.37 14.89 2.94
C LYS A 139 0.61 14.21 1.80
N HIS A 140 1.30 13.38 1.06
CA HIS A 140 0.73 12.53 0.02
C HIS A 140 0.99 11.05 0.34
N VAL A 141 -0.03 10.21 0.19
CA VAL A 141 0.05 8.79 0.50
C VAL A 141 0.25 7.99 -0.77
N ILE A 142 1.24 7.08 -0.76
CA ILE A 142 1.42 6.05 -1.79
C ILE A 142 0.86 4.74 -1.24
N PRO A 143 0.11 3.93 -2.03
CA PRO A 143 -0.51 2.70 -1.57
C PRO A 143 0.49 1.52 -1.49
N VAL A 144 1.59 1.73 -0.74
CA VAL A 144 2.66 0.74 -0.55
C VAL A 144 3.08 0.70 0.91
N PRO A 145 3.35 -0.47 1.52
CA PRO A 145 3.87 -0.58 2.88
C PRO A 145 5.28 0.00 3.03
N THR A 146 5.57 0.58 4.19
CA THR A 146 6.85 1.26 4.46
C THR A 146 8.05 0.31 4.46
N PHE A 147 7.86 -0.95 4.85
CA PHE A 147 8.95 -1.93 4.99
C PHE A 147 9.40 -2.55 3.65
N GLU A 148 8.61 -2.39 2.59
CA GLU A 148 8.92 -2.92 1.25
C GLU A 148 9.60 -1.91 0.34
N ILE A 149 9.92 -0.73 0.87
CA ILE A 149 10.54 0.33 0.10
C ILE A 149 12.01 0.03 -0.10
N LYS A 150 12.40 -0.11 -1.36
CA LYS A 150 13.80 -0.20 -1.74
C LYS A 150 14.54 1.09 -1.36
N ARG A 151 15.85 0.98 -1.08
CA ARG A 151 16.71 2.10 -0.63
C ARG A 151 16.57 3.39 -1.44
N ASP A 152 16.28 3.27 -2.73
CA ASP A 152 16.09 4.42 -3.63
C ASP A 152 14.85 5.27 -3.29
N PHE A 153 13.88 4.69 -2.57
CA PHE A 153 12.72 5.39 -2.03
C PHE A 153 12.94 5.94 -0.61
N ALA A 154 13.80 5.31 0.19
CA ALA A 154 14.05 5.70 1.57
C ALA A 154 14.64 7.11 1.71
N GLY A 155 15.41 7.59 0.72
CA GLY A 155 15.92 8.95 0.68
C GLY A 155 14.86 10.05 0.60
N TYR A 156 13.64 9.71 0.21
CA TYR A 156 12.52 10.67 0.10
C TYR A 156 11.64 10.76 1.35
N ILE A 157 11.78 9.81 2.24
CA ILE A 157 11.08 9.82 3.55
C ILE A 157 11.81 10.74 4.52
N LEU A 158 13.09 10.98 4.30
CA LEU A 158 14.01 11.62 5.22
C LEU A 158 14.56 12.96 4.75
N ASP A 159 13.92 13.64 3.78
CA ASP A 159 14.29 15.03 3.51
C ASP A 159 13.47 15.98 4.43
N PRO A 160 13.95 16.22 5.67
CA PRO A 160 13.22 17.02 6.64
C PRO A 160 13.43 18.51 6.47
N LEU A 161 14.25 18.96 5.54
CA LEU A 161 14.72 20.35 5.53
C LEU A 161 15.09 20.86 4.13
N GLN A 162 14.11 21.06 3.27
CA GLN A 162 14.21 22.18 2.37
C GLN A 162 13.60 23.40 3.05
N ILE A 163 14.44 24.02 3.87
CA ILE A 163 14.27 25.33 4.45
C ILE A 163 13.91 26.29 3.33
N PHE A 164 12.79 26.95 3.51
CA PHE A 164 12.29 28.15 2.87
C PHE A 164 13.33 28.90 2.05
N LYS A 165 13.31 28.76 0.73
CA LYS A 165 13.77 29.81 -0.16
C LYS A 165 12.61 30.76 -0.41
N TYR A 166 12.50 31.76 0.44
CA TYR A 166 11.67 32.93 0.20
C TYR A 166 12.15 33.60 -1.09
N ARG A 167 11.44 33.41 -2.19
CA ARG A 167 11.42 34.36 -3.26
C ARG A 167 10.21 35.29 -3.08
N ARG A 168 10.47 36.56 -2.95
CA ARG A 168 9.45 37.60 -2.87
C ARG A 168 8.50 37.45 -4.08
N ASN A 169 7.20 37.42 -3.79
CA ASN A 169 6.04 37.49 -4.71
C ASN A 169 5.58 36.24 -5.47
N GLU A 170 5.77 35.03 -4.95
CA GLU A 170 5.01 33.87 -5.40
C GLU A 170 4.30 33.21 -4.20
N GLU A 171 3.06 32.76 -4.40
CA GLU A 171 2.35 32.00 -3.37
C GLU A 171 3.22 30.83 -2.87
N PRO A 172 3.21 30.53 -1.57
CA PRO A 172 4.08 29.49 -1.01
C PRO A 172 3.75 28.14 -1.65
N TYR A 173 4.63 27.66 -2.52
CA TYR A 173 4.59 26.32 -3.05
C TYR A 173 4.94 25.36 -1.90
N ILE A 174 3.94 24.74 -1.31
CA ILE A 174 4.15 23.66 -0.33
C ILE A 174 4.64 22.46 -1.11
N SER A 175 5.91 22.13 -0.98
CA SER A 175 6.49 20.90 -1.51
C SER A 175 5.71 19.72 -0.94
N GLU A 176 4.97 18.99 -1.78
CA GLU A 176 4.20 17.82 -1.35
C GLU A 176 5.17 16.72 -0.90
N LYS A 177 5.15 16.36 0.37
CA LYS A 177 5.89 15.22 0.91
C LYS A 177 5.12 13.95 0.61
N SER A 178 5.72 13.05 -0.15
CA SER A 178 5.16 11.72 -0.33
C SER A 178 5.36 10.90 0.94
N ILE A 179 4.27 10.50 1.55
CA ILE A 179 4.28 9.59 2.69
C ILE A 179 3.80 8.23 2.19
N ILE A 180 4.63 7.24 2.40
CA ILE A 180 4.27 5.86 2.19
C ILE A 180 3.52 5.40 3.42
N ARG A 181 2.29 4.96 3.21
CA ARG A 181 1.47 4.42 4.28
C ARG A 181 1.24 2.94 4.05
N PRO A 182 1.73 2.08 4.93
CA PRO A 182 1.33 0.69 4.95
C PRO A 182 -0.18 0.59 5.18
N THR A 183 -0.78 -0.50 4.76
CA THR A 183 -2.20 -0.84 5.01
C THR A 183 -2.52 -0.77 6.52
N PHE A 184 -1.47 -0.90 7.35
CA PHE A 184 -1.48 -0.68 8.79
C PHE A 184 -0.37 0.31 9.12
N SER A 185 -0.69 1.61 9.11
CA SER A 185 0.26 2.65 9.45
C SER A 185 0.23 2.91 10.93
N TYR A 186 1.23 2.38 11.63
CA TYR A 186 1.61 2.94 12.91
C TYR A 186 2.99 3.58 12.79
N LEU A 187 3.07 4.86 13.04
CA LEU A 187 4.32 5.54 13.38
C LEU A 187 4.72 5.01 14.76
N GLY A 188 5.54 3.96 14.79
CA GLY A 188 5.99 3.35 16.05
C GLY A 188 6.49 1.93 15.84
N LYS A 189 7.21 1.41 16.82
CA LYS A 189 7.58 -0.01 16.87
C LYS A 189 6.31 -0.83 17.05
N PHE A 190 6.11 -1.78 16.15
CA PHE A 190 5.07 -2.78 16.31
C PHE A 190 5.54 -3.76 17.39
N THR A 191 4.86 -3.80 18.51
CA THR A 191 5.14 -4.79 19.57
C THR A 191 3.85 -5.51 19.88
N ILE A 192 3.86 -6.82 19.75
CA ILE A 192 2.81 -7.67 20.31
C ILE A 192 3.20 -7.88 21.79
N SER A 193 2.30 -7.52 22.68
CA SER A 193 2.52 -7.72 24.13
C SER A 193 2.66 -9.22 24.45
N ASP A 194 3.57 -9.57 25.32
CA ASP A 194 3.73 -10.95 25.83
C ASP A 194 2.42 -11.51 26.41
N THR A 195 1.55 -10.63 26.90
CA THR A 195 0.22 -10.99 27.38
C THR A 195 -0.65 -11.59 26.27
N VAL A 196 -0.54 -11.08 25.04
CA VAL A 196 -1.31 -11.62 23.89
C VAL A 196 -0.84 -13.04 23.57
N PHE A 197 0.48 -13.26 23.51
CA PHE A 197 1.03 -14.60 23.30
C PHE A 197 0.59 -15.58 24.38
N ARG A 198 0.57 -15.15 25.64
CA ARG A 198 0.07 -15.95 26.76
C ARG A 198 -1.40 -16.32 26.57
N GLN A 199 -2.25 -15.33 26.26
CA GLN A 199 -3.68 -15.56 26.07
C GLN A 199 -3.96 -16.51 24.91
N ILE A 200 -3.26 -16.39 23.79
CA ILE A 200 -3.39 -17.30 22.65
C ILE A 200 -2.97 -18.71 23.06
N THR A 201 -1.82 -18.85 23.72
CA THR A 201 -1.30 -20.15 24.19
C THR A 201 -2.28 -20.81 25.15
N GLU A 202 -2.82 -20.08 26.14
CA GLU A 202 -3.82 -20.58 27.07
C GLU A 202 -5.13 -20.99 26.37
N TYR A 203 -5.55 -20.25 25.36
CA TYR A 203 -6.72 -20.57 24.57
C TYR A 203 -6.53 -21.86 23.76
N VAL A 204 -5.38 -22.02 23.09
CA VAL A 204 -5.04 -23.23 22.35
C VAL A 204 -4.96 -24.43 23.31
N ALA A 205 -4.26 -24.29 24.44
CA ALA A 205 -4.14 -25.34 25.46
C ALA A 205 -5.50 -25.86 25.96
N LYS A 206 -6.45 -24.94 26.15
CA LYS A 206 -7.84 -25.34 26.57
C LYS A 206 -8.57 -26.13 25.49
N LYS A 207 -8.18 -26.02 24.23
CA LYS A 207 -8.80 -26.77 23.12
C LYS A 207 -8.04 -28.03 22.75
N THR A 208 -6.81 -28.21 23.24
CA THR A 208 -5.98 -29.37 22.96
C THR A 208 -6.29 -30.46 24.01
N GLU A 209 -6.75 -31.60 23.53
CA GLU A 209 -7.04 -32.75 24.39
C GLU A 209 -5.75 -33.27 25.02
N GLY A 210 -5.79 -33.58 26.31
CA GLY A 210 -4.64 -34.07 27.04
C GLY A 210 -3.80 -32.98 27.73
N ILE A 211 -4.05 -31.70 27.49
CA ILE A 211 -3.43 -30.62 28.26
C ILE A 211 -4.31 -30.22 29.42
N HIS A 212 -3.73 -30.24 30.63
CA HIS A 212 -4.44 -29.83 31.85
C HIS A 212 -4.40 -28.30 31.98
N ARG A 213 -3.21 -27.69 31.83
CA ARG A 213 -3.02 -26.24 31.92
C ARG A 213 -1.65 -25.81 31.40
N VAL A 214 -1.51 -24.55 31.05
CA VAL A 214 -0.22 -23.88 30.78
C VAL A 214 0.37 -23.41 32.12
N SER A 215 1.64 -23.72 32.37
CA SER A 215 2.39 -23.28 33.56
C SER A 215 3.06 -21.96 33.33
N ARG A 216 3.80 -21.86 32.21
CA ARG A 216 4.60 -20.67 31.87
C ARG A 216 4.61 -20.48 30.36
N VAL A 217 4.58 -19.20 29.93
CA VAL A 217 4.87 -18.77 28.58
C VAL A 217 5.98 -17.72 28.64
N ARG A 218 7.08 -17.98 27.96
CA ARG A 218 8.19 -17.03 27.79
C ARG A 218 8.32 -16.69 26.32
N VAL A 219 8.39 -15.41 26.03
CA VAL A 219 8.51 -14.88 24.66
C VAL A 219 9.90 -14.30 24.49
N GLU A 220 10.63 -14.73 23.47
CA GLU A 220 11.92 -14.16 23.10
C GLU A 220 11.87 -13.65 21.66
N ASN A 221 12.01 -12.35 21.51
CA ASN A 221 12.02 -11.70 20.20
C ASN A 221 13.45 -11.58 19.69
N SER A 222 13.74 -12.15 18.52
CA SER A 222 14.98 -11.99 17.79
C SER A 222 14.72 -11.34 16.42
N VAL A 223 15.77 -10.92 15.73
CA VAL A 223 15.64 -10.30 14.41
C VAL A 223 15.02 -11.32 13.44
N GLY A 224 13.78 -11.05 13.02
CA GLY A 224 13.04 -11.87 12.06
C GLY A 224 12.31 -13.10 12.64
N ALA A 225 12.34 -13.33 13.96
CA ALA A 225 11.63 -14.45 14.58
C ALA A 225 11.20 -14.13 16.02
N THR A 226 10.07 -14.72 16.41
CA THR A 226 9.61 -14.74 17.80
C THR A 226 9.57 -16.19 18.27
N ASN A 227 10.36 -16.50 19.30
CA ASN A 227 10.40 -17.81 19.90
C ASN A 227 9.49 -17.86 21.13
N LEU A 228 8.64 -18.87 21.19
CA LEU A 228 7.76 -19.12 22.33
C LEU A 228 8.23 -20.39 23.06
N TYR A 229 8.52 -20.24 24.34
CA TYR A 229 8.81 -21.36 25.22
C TYR A 229 7.60 -21.56 26.12
N VAL A 230 6.94 -22.71 25.98
CA VAL A 230 5.70 -23.03 26.69
C VAL A 230 5.90 -24.24 27.57
N GLU A 231 5.58 -24.09 28.86
CA GLU A 231 5.54 -25.20 29.82
C GLU A 231 4.08 -25.58 30.04
N VAL A 232 3.75 -26.85 29.83
CA VAL A 232 2.39 -27.36 29.98
C VAL A 232 2.35 -28.55 30.96
N TYR A 233 1.24 -28.69 31.67
CA TYR A 233 0.91 -29.91 32.41
C TYR A 233 0.05 -30.79 31.52
N VAL A 234 0.53 -32.01 31.25
CA VAL A 234 -0.20 -33.03 30.50
C VAL A 234 -0.97 -33.94 31.47
N ILE A 235 -2.20 -34.30 31.12
CA ILE A 235 -3.03 -35.22 31.92
C ILE A 235 -2.40 -36.61 31.87
N PHE A 236 -2.31 -37.25 33.03
CA PHE A 236 -1.79 -38.62 33.12
C PHE A 236 -2.61 -39.61 32.28
N GLY A 237 -1.91 -40.47 31.51
CA GLY A 237 -2.52 -41.45 30.61
C GLY A 237 -2.52 -41.04 29.13
N TYR A 238 -2.28 -39.77 28.82
CA TYR A 238 -2.13 -39.32 27.42
C TYR A 238 -0.70 -39.51 26.90
N ASN A 239 -0.60 -39.82 25.59
CA ASN A 239 0.71 -39.88 24.93
C ASN A 239 1.27 -38.46 24.72
N ILE A 240 2.34 -38.13 25.43
CA ILE A 240 2.95 -36.80 25.44
C ILE A 240 3.32 -36.35 24.03
N VAL A 241 3.86 -37.24 23.17
CA VAL A 241 4.29 -36.88 21.81
C VAL A 241 3.11 -36.46 20.95
N ASN A 242 1.98 -37.15 21.07
CA ASN A 242 0.77 -36.80 20.33
C ASN A 242 0.17 -35.48 20.83
N VAL A 243 0.04 -35.32 22.15
CA VAL A 243 -0.45 -34.07 22.74
C VAL A 243 0.39 -32.87 22.34
N LEU A 244 1.72 -32.99 22.33
CA LEU A 244 2.59 -31.89 21.94
C LEU A 244 2.63 -31.61 20.42
N ARG A 245 2.20 -32.59 19.60
CA ARG A 245 2.02 -32.38 18.16
C ARG A 245 0.76 -31.62 17.85
N ASP A 246 -0.30 -31.90 18.61
CA ASP A 246 -1.64 -31.31 18.42
C ASP A 246 -1.75 -29.92 19.08
N PHE A 247 -0.81 -29.58 19.96
CA PHE A 247 -0.67 -28.28 20.62
C PHE A 247 0.13 -27.29 19.77
#